data_b95ee8999a5912cb72c4669b7252c1a3
#
_entry.id   b95ee8999a5912cb72c4669b7252c1a3
#
_cell.length_a   1.000
_cell.length_b   1.000
_cell.length_c   1.000
_cell.angle_alpha   90.00
_cell.angle_beta   90.00
_cell.angle_gamma   90.00
#
_symmetry.space_group_name_H-M   'P 1'
#
loop_
_entity.id
_entity.type
_entity.pdbx_description
1 polymer ?
#
loop_
_entity_poly.entity_id
_entity_poly.type
_entity_poly.pdbx_seq_one_letter_code
_entity_poly.pdbx_strand_id
1 'polypeptide(L)'
;MYKRQGLVGGDGGAGGAGGTGGLLAGLIGAGGGHGGTGGLSTNGDGGVGGAGGNAGMLAGPGGAGGAGGDGENLDTGGDGGAGGSAGLLFGSGGAGGAGGFGFLGGDGGAGGNAGLLLSSGGAGGFGGFGTAGGVGGAGGNAGWLGFGGAGGVGGSAGLIGTGGNGGNGGTGANAGSPGTGGAGGLLLGQNGLNGLP
;
A
#
# COMPACT_ATOMS: atom_id res chain seq x y z
N MET A 1 -11.00 -23.41 13.09
CA MET A 1 -10.92 -23.29 14.57
C MET A 1 -11.00 -21.79 14.87
N TYR A 2 -12.17 -21.28 15.21
CA TYR A 2 -12.36 -19.87 15.58
C TYR A 2 -11.64 -19.62 16.91
N LYS A 3 -10.51 -18.91 16.87
CA LYS A 3 -9.95 -18.34 18.09
C LYS A 3 -10.95 -17.27 18.54
N ARG A 4 -11.68 -17.51 19.62
CA ARG A 4 -12.40 -16.47 20.34
C ARG A 4 -11.35 -15.44 20.74
N GLN A 5 -11.38 -14.29 20.09
CA GLN A 5 -10.64 -13.14 20.60
C GLN A 5 -11.27 -12.80 21.94
N GLY A 6 -10.47 -12.73 22.94
CA GLY A 6 -10.88 -12.62 24.32
C GLY A 6 -11.63 -11.32 24.58
N LEU A 7 -12.60 -11.42 25.45
CA LEU A 7 -13.47 -10.34 25.94
C LEU A 7 -12.73 -9.33 26.86
N VAL A 8 -11.41 -9.25 26.77
CA VAL A 8 -10.57 -8.33 27.55
C VAL A 8 -9.71 -7.58 26.54
N GLY A 9 -9.96 -6.29 26.43
CA GLY A 9 -9.40 -5.40 25.45
C GLY A 9 -7.89 -5.56 25.24
N GLY A 10 -7.52 -5.76 24.01
CA GLY A 10 -6.16 -5.77 23.51
C GLY A 10 -6.17 -5.47 22.03
N ASP A 11 -5.07 -4.96 21.52
CA ASP A 11 -4.90 -4.60 20.12
C ASP A 11 -5.15 -5.79 19.18
N GLY A 12 -5.64 -5.52 18.00
CA GLY A 12 -5.81 -6.50 16.93
C GLY A 12 -4.45 -7.09 16.51
N GLY A 13 -4.42 -8.40 16.25
CA GLY A 13 -3.18 -9.05 15.79
C GLY A 13 -2.71 -8.53 14.43
N ALA A 14 -1.41 -8.34 14.26
CA ALA A 14 -0.84 -7.96 12.95
C ALA A 14 -1.05 -9.03 11.88
N GLY A 15 -1.32 -8.62 10.65
CA GLY A 15 -1.41 -9.50 9.49
C GLY A 15 -0.05 -10.13 9.15
N GLY A 16 -0.07 -11.40 8.73
CA GLY A 16 1.16 -12.08 8.31
C GLY A 16 1.73 -11.49 7.01
N ALA A 17 3.06 -11.40 6.91
CA ALA A 17 3.71 -10.96 5.68
C ALA A 17 3.54 -11.98 4.54
N GLY A 18 3.40 -11.48 3.30
CA GLY A 18 3.36 -12.31 2.09
C GLY A 18 4.72 -12.97 1.81
N GLY A 19 4.68 -14.19 1.31
CA GLY A 19 5.90 -14.90 0.91
C GLY A 19 6.56 -14.27 -0.33
N THR A 20 7.88 -14.31 -0.37
CA THR A 20 8.65 -13.86 -1.54
C THR A 20 8.57 -14.88 -2.67
N GLY A 21 8.60 -14.40 -3.92
CA GLY A 21 8.68 -15.28 -5.09
C GLY A 21 9.94 -16.16 -5.07
N GLY A 22 9.77 -17.46 -5.38
CA GLY A 22 10.86 -18.44 -5.29
C GLY A 22 11.97 -18.25 -6.33
N LEU A 23 13.21 -18.57 -5.98
CA LEU A 23 14.40 -18.34 -6.79
C LEU A 23 14.42 -19.13 -8.12
N LEU A 24 13.88 -20.35 -8.15
CA LEU A 24 13.91 -21.23 -9.34
C LEU A 24 12.67 -21.08 -10.24
N ALA A 25 11.50 -20.86 -9.64
CA ALA A 25 10.28 -20.45 -10.35
C ALA A 25 10.25 -18.93 -10.58
N GLY A 26 11.10 -18.18 -9.91
CA GLY A 26 11.19 -16.72 -9.87
C GLY A 26 12.04 -16.08 -10.95
N LEU A 27 12.60 -16.85 -11.90
CA LEU A 27 13.27 -16.25 -13.04
C LEU A 27 12.24 -15.55 -13.95
N ILE A 28 11.07 -16.16 -14.13
CA ILE A 28 9.99 -15.60 -14.95
C ILE A 28 8.64 -15.96 -14.32
N GLY A 29 7.93 -15.00 -13.75
CA GLY A 29 6.49 -15.10 -13.50
C GLY A 29 6.02 -15.42 -12.08
N ALA A 30 6.91 -15.71 -11.11
CA ALA A 30 6.47 -15.86 -9.73
C ALA A 30 6.29 -14.49 -9.06
N GLY A 31 5.05 -14.11 -8.83
CA GLY A 31 4.72 -12.92 -8.05
C GLY A 31 4.97 -13.11 -6.56
N GLY A 32 5.09 -12.01 -5.83
CA GLY A 32 5.09 -12.04 -4.37
C GLY A 32 3.70 -12.41 -3.81
N GLY A 33 3.66 -13.10 -2.68
CA GLY A 33 2.42 -13.40 -1.97
C GLY A 33 1.77 -12.15 -1.38
N HIS A 34 0.46 -12.15 -1.23
CA HIS A 34 -0.25 -11.05 -0.57
C HIS A 34 -0.01 -11.06 0.94
N GLY A 35 0.03 -9.88 1.54
CA GLY A 35 0.02 -9.73 2.99
C GLY A 35 -1.35 -10.10 3.59
N GLY A 36 -1.34 -10.60 4.81
CA GLY A 36 -2.57 -10.89 5.56
C GLY A 36 -3.22 -9.61 6.10
N THR A 37 -4.51 -9.63 6.31
CA THR A 37 -5.24 -8.52 6.95
C THR A 37 -4.93 -8.41 8.44
N GLY A 38 -4.91 -7.19 8.97
CA GLY A 38 -4.84 -6.94 10.41
C GLY A 38 -6.09 -7.43 11.14
N GLY A 39 -5.95 -7.76 12.40
CA GLY A 39 -7.06 -8.21 13.24
C GLY A 39 -7.94 -7.05 13.70
N LEU A 40 -9.24 -7.31 13.80
CA LEU A 40 -10.22 -6.41 14.40
C LEU A 40 -10.01 -6.34 15.93
N SER A 41 -10.15 -5.17 16.52
CA SER A 41 -10.20 -5.00 17.98
C SER A 41 -11.52 -4.34 18.42
N THR A 42 -12.04 -4.78 19.56
CA THR A 42 -13.25 -4.23 20.17
C THR A 42 -12.96 -3.27 21.33
N ASN A 43 -11.78 -3.29 21.90
CA ASN A 43 -11.32 -2.41 22.99
C ASN A 43 -9.80 -2.20 22.93
N GLY A 44 -9.30 -1.82 21.79
CA GLY A 44 -7.90 -1.53 21.49
C GLY A 44 -7.74 -1.22 20.03
N ASP A 45 -6.55 -0.87 19.61
CA ASP A 45 -6.28 -0.48 18.23
C ASP A 45 -6.42 -1.66 17.26
N GLY A 46 -6.88 -1.38 16.05
CA GLY A 46 -6.92 -2.35 14.96
C GLY A 46 -5.51 -2.85 14.63
N GLY A 47 -5.35 -4.12 14.27
CA GLY A 47 -4.07 -4.70 13.89
C GLY A 47 -3.56 -4.16 12.57
N VAL A 48 -2.24 -4.00 12.42
CA VAL A 48 -1.60 -3.57 11.17
C VAL A 48 -1.73 -4.65 10.09
N GLY A 49 -1.98 -4.27 8.85
CA GLY A 49 -1.96 -5.16 7.69
C GLY A 49 -0.55 -5.70 7.40
N GLY A 50 -0.45 -6.96 6.99
CA GLY A 50 0.82 -7.57 6.62
C GLY A 50 1.39 -7.00 5.32
N ALA A 51 2.71 -6.88 5.21
CA ALA A 51 3.35 -6.48 3.97
C ALA A 51 3.18 -7.52 2.85
N GLY A 52 3.01 -7.09 1.62
CA GLY A 52 3.09 -7.94 0.44
C GLY A 52 4.51 -8.45 0.21
N GLY A 53 4.64 -9.68 -0.27
CA GLY A 53 5.94 -10.27 -0.62
C GLY A 53 6.52 -9.66 -1.89
N ASN A 54 7.84 -9.61 -1.98
CA ASN A 54 8.53 -9.21 -3.20
C ASN A 54 8.43 -10.32 -4.27
N ALA A 55 8.44 -9.92 -5.53
CA ALA A 55 8.53 -10.87 -6.64
C ALA A 55 9.89 -11.59 -6.66
N GLY A 56 9.99 -12.58 -7.53
CA GLY A 56 11.24 -13.27 -7.82
C GLY A 56 12.29 -12.35 -8.47
N MET A 57 13.50 -12.89 -8.72
CA MET A 57 14.68 -12.08 -9.04
C MET A 57 14.56 -11.26 -10.34
N LEU A 58 14.05 -11.83 -11.44
CA LEU A 58 14.12 -11.17 -12.76
C LEU A 58 12.81 -10.51 -13.17
N ALA A 59 11.70 -11.22 -13.03
CA ALA A 59 10.40 -10.74 -13.47
C ALA A 59 9.29 -11.26 -12.56
N GLY A 60 8.25 -10.46 -12.38
CA GLY A 60 7.06 -10.82 -11.63
C GLY A 60 6.48 -9.62 -10.88
N PRO A 61 5.17 -9.59 -10.62
CA PRO A 61 4.55 -8.54 -9.84
C PRO A 61 4.85 -8.70 -8.35
N GLY A 62 5.00 -7.59 -7.65
CA GLY A 62 4.99 -7.59 -6.18
C GLY A 62 3.63 -7.97 -5.62
N GLY A 63 3.58 -8.58 -4.45
CA GLY A 63 2.35 -8.90 -3.74
C GLY A 63 1.70 -7.66 -3.14
N ALA A 64 0.38 -7.64 -3.06
CA ALA A 64 -0.33 -6.55 -2.39
C ALA A 64 -0.13 -6.60 -0.86
N GLY A 65 -0.10 -5.45 -0.21
CA GLY A 65 -0.19 -5.35 1.24
C GLY A 65 -1.59 -5.70 1.75
N GLY A 66 -1.68 -6.20 2.97
CA GLY A 66 -2.93 -6.47 3.66
C GLY A 66 -3.58 -5.20 4.20
N ALA A 67 -4.89 -5.17 4.29
CA ALA A 67 -5.59 -4.06 4.94
C ALA A 67 -5.34 -4.05 6.45
N GLY A 68 -5.34 -2.87 7.06
CA GLY A 68 -5.40 -2.72 8.50
C GLY A 68 -6.73 -3.21 9.06
N GLY A 69 -6.71 -3.64 10.31
CA GLY A 69 -7.92 -4.02 11.05
C GLY A 69 -8.65 -2.81 11.63
N ASP A 70 -9.93 -2.98 11.85
CA ASP A 70 -10.74 -1.91 12.43
C ASP A 70 -10.58 -1.85 13.95
N GLY A 71 -10.56 -0.64 14.51
CA GLY A 71 -10.68 -0.37 15.95
C GLY A 71 -12.11 0.07 16.28
N GLU A 72 -12.70 -0.48 17.33
CA GLU A 72 -14.00 -0.09 17.85
C GLU A 72 -13.86 0.80 19.10
N ASN A 73 -14.96 1.38 19.58
CA ASN A 73 -15.03 2.12 20.86
C ASN A 73 -14.02 3.26 21.08
N LEU A 74 -13.81 4.14 20.10
CA LEU A 74 -12.87 5.27 20.14
C LEU A 74 -11.38 4.92 19.96
N ASP A 75 -11.08 3.71 19.52
CA ASP A 75 -9.72 3.27 19.25
C ASP A 75 -9.28 3.56 17.80
N THR A 76 -7.99 3.42 17.52
CA THR A 76 -7.42 3.71 16.20
C THR A 76 -7.58 2.52 15.26
N GLY A 77 -7.91 2.76 14.00
CA GLY A 77 -7.81 1.74 12.95
C GLY A 77 -6.35 1.38 12.68
N GLY A 78 -6.06 0.11 12.39
CA GLY A 78 -4.71 -0.35 12.05
C GLY A 78 -4.25 0.17 10.69
N ASP A 79 -2.96 0.38 10.52
CA ASP A 79 -2.37 0.80 9.23
C ASP A 79 -2.42 -0.32 8.19
N GLY A 80 -2.56 0.05 6.93
CA GLY A 80 -2.43 -0.87 5.80
C GLY A 80 -0.99 -1.32 5.58
N GLY A 81 -0.79 -2.59 5.21
CA GLY A 81 0.52 -3.13 4.89
C GLY A 81 1.09 -2.59 3.58
N ALA A 82 2.41 -2.45 3.48
CA ALA A 82 3.07 -2.04 2.24
C ALA A 82 2.94 -3.11 1.14
N GLY A 83 2.84 -2.69 -0.11
CA GLY A 83 2.96 -3.58 -1.27
C GLY A 83 4.41 -4.03 -1.49
N GLY A 84 4.60 -5.26 -1.99
CA GLY A 84 5.89 -5.81 -2.33
C GLY A 84 6.47 -5.21 -3.62
N SER A 85 7.78 -5.19 -3.74
CA SER A 85 8.45 -4.76 -4.97
C SER A 85 8.37 -5.82 -6.06
N ALA A 86 8.35 -5.38 -7.31
CA ALA A 86 8.46 -6.25 -8.48
C ALA A 86 9.85 -6.89 -8.63
N GLY A 87 9.97 -7.81 -9.58
CA GLY A 87 11.26 -8.35 -10.01
C GLY A 87 12.17 -7.27 -10.61
N LEU A 88 13.45 -7.56 -10.69
CA LEU A 88 14.48 -6.56 -11.04
C LEU A 88 14.24 -5.88 -12.39
N LEU A 89 13.83 -6.60 -13.42
CA LEU A 89 13.68 -6.06 -14.78
C LEU A 89 12.25 -5.71 -15.13
N PHE A 90 11.32 -6.62 -14.86
CA PHE A 90 9.94 -6.51 -15.29
C PHE A 90 8.97 -6.83 -14.15
N GLY A 91 7.85 -6.16 -14.12
CA GLY A 91 6.75 -6.41 -13.22
C GLY A 91 6.27 -5.16 -12.51
N SER A 92 5.00 -5.07 -12.26
CA SER A 92 4.41 -3.98 -11.48
C SER A 92 4.66 -4.17 -9.99
N GLY A 93 4.88 -3.06 -9.29
CA GLY A 93 4.85 -3.08 -7.83
C GLY A 93 3.49 -3.49 -7.29
N GLY A 94 3.45 -4.13 -6.13
CA GLY A 94 2.23 -4.49 -5.43
C GLY A 94 1.53 -3.26 -4.86
N ALA A 95 0.20 -3.27 -4.80
CA ALA A 95 -0.55 -2.20 -4.15
C ALA A 95 -0.34 -2.23 -2.62
N GLY A 96 -0.35 -1.08 -1.98
CA GLY A 96 -0.44 -0.97 -0.52
C GLY A 96 -1.84 -1.31 -0.03
N GLY A 97 -1.96 -1.80 1.20
CA GLY A 97 -3.22 -2.08 1.86
C GLY A 97 -3.93 -0.82 2.35
N ALA A 98 -5.24 -0.84 2.44
CA ALA A 98 -5.99 0.25 3.04
C ALA A 98 -5.81 0.30 4.56
N GLY A 99 -5.87 1.48 5.16
CA GLY A 99 -5.98 1.65 6.60
C GLY A 99 -7.36 1.22 7.12
N GLY A 100 -7.42 0.75 8.36
CA GLY A 100 -8.63 0.33 9.05
C GLY A 100 -9.47 1.50 9.54
N PHE A 101 -10.74 1.22 9.83
CA PHE A 101 -11.67 2.18 10.43
C PHE A 101 -11.41 2.32 11.93
N GLY A 102 -11.69 3.49 12.49
CA GLY A 102 -11.57 3.71 13.93
C GLY A 102 -12.03 5.12 14.31
N PHE A 103 -11.88 5.49 15.58
CA PHE A 103 -12.02 6.89 15.96
C PHE A 103 -10.97 7.74 15.24
N LEU A 104 -9.73 7.25 15.20
CA LEU A 104 -8.72 7.72 14.25
C LEU A 104 -8.59 6.67 13.16
N GLY A 105 -8.72 7.03 11.88
CA GLY A 105 -8.51 6.10 10.78
C GLY A 105 -7.03 5.73 10.66
N GLY A 106 -6.73 4.45 10.42
CA GLY A 106 -5.36 3.99 10.14
C GLY A 106 -4.82 4.54 8.82
N ASP A 107 -3.51 4.64 8.68
CA ASP A 107 -2.88 5.09 7.43
C ASP A 107 -2.88 4.00 6.36
N GLY A 108 -2.95 4.39 5.10
CA GLY A 108 -2.80 3.48 3.97
C GLY A 108 -1.35 3.04 3.77
N GLY A 109 -1.14 1.77 3.42
CA GLY A 109 0.19 1.24 3.13
C GLY A 109 0.78 1.77 1.82
N ALA A 110 2.10 1.91 1.74
CA ALA A 110 2.78 2.32 0.52
C ALA A 110 2.68 1.26 -0.58
N GLY A 111 2.60 1.69 -1.84
CA GLY A 111 2.74 0.82 -3.01
C GLY A 111 4.20 0.38 -3.23
N GLY A 112 4.40 -0.83 -3.75
CA GLY A 112 5.72 -1.35 -4.08
C GLY A 112 6.30 -0.74 -5.35
N ASN A 113 7.63 -0.75 -5.47
CA ASN A 113 8.31 -0.26 -6.66
C ASN A 113 8.21 -1.25 -7.83
N ALA A 114 8.20 -0.72 -9.03
CA ALA A 114 8.24 -1.48 -10.28
C ALA A 114 9.63 -2.07 -10.57
N GLY A 115 9.68 -3.00 -11.51
CA GLY A 115 10.93 -3.44 -12.14
C GLY A 115 11.54 -2.33 -13.02
N LEU A 116 12.82 -2.49 -13.36
CA LEU A 116 13.64 -1.42 -13.96
C LEU A 116 13.17 -0.93 -15.33
N LEU A 117 12.60 -1.82 -16.17
CA LEU A 117 12.34 -1.47 -17.58
C LEU A 117 10.91 -0.97 -17.82
N LEU A 118 9.99 -1.84 -18.18
CA LEU A 118 8.64 -1.53 -18.67
C LEU A 118 7.60 -1.85 -17.58
N SER A 119 7.46 -1.01 -16.57
CA SER A 119 6.63 -1.40 -15.44
C SER A 119 6.11 -0.21 -14.64
N SER A 120 4.93 -0.36 -14.07
CA SER A 120 4.30 0.66 -13.24
C SER A 120 4.54 0.40 -11.76
N GLY A 121 4.73 1.46 -10.99
CA GLY A 121 4.70 1.38 -9.53
C GLY A 121 3.34 0.94 -9.00
N GLY A 122 3.32 0.29 -7.86
CA GLY A 122 2.09 -0.09 -7.17
C GLY A 122 1.36 1.12 -6.60
N ALA A 123 0.05 1.09 -6.57
CA ALA A 123 -0.73 2.13 -5.91
C ALA A 123 -0.52 2.09 -4.40
N GLY A 124 -0.51 3.25 -3.74
CA GLY A 124 -0.64 3.33 -2.30
C GLY A 124 -2.06 3.02 -1.84
N GLY A 125 -2.21 2.53 -0.63
CA GLY A 125 -3.50 2.26 -0.01
C GLY A 125 -4.24 3.53 0.40
N PHE A 126 -5.54 3.44 0.53
CA PHE A 126 -6.35 4.53 1.09
C PHE A 126 -6.15 4.63 2.60
N GLY A 127 -6.18 5.84 3.14
CA GLY A 127 -6.32 6.04 4.58
C GLY A 127 -7.69 5.59 5.07
N GLY A 128 -7.75 5.09 6.29
CA GLY A 128 -8.98 4.67 6.96
C GLY A 128 -9.89 5.84 7.30
N PHE A 129 -11.15 5.54 7.52
CA PHE A 129 -12.17 6.53 7.94
C PHE A 129 -12.24 6.62 9.45
N GLY A 130 -12.50 7.82 9.95
CA GLY A 130 -12.61 8.07 11.40
C GLY A 130 -13.09 9.48 11.69
N THR A 131 -13.08 9.86 12.95
CA THR A 131 -13.26 11.28 13.34
C THR A 131 -12.13 12.14 12.77
N ALA A 132 -10.90 11.58 12.75
CA ALA A 132 -9.82 12.06 11.92
C ALA A 132 -9.49 10.94 10.91
N GLY A 133 -9.54 11.25 9.62
CA GLY A 133 -9.20 10.30 8.55
C GLY A 133 -7.70 10.02 8.51
N GLY A 134 -7.32 8.77 8.22
CA GLY A 134 -5.94 8.36 8.01
C GLY A 134 -5.34 8.94 6.71
N VAL A 135 -4.03 8.98 6.63
CA VAL A 135 -3.30 9.44 5.42
C VAL A 135 -3.27 8.34 4.37
N GLY A 136 -3.43 8.67 3.11
CA GLY A 136 -3.24 7.72 2.01
C GLY A 136 -1.77 7.32 1.85
N GLY A 137 -1.51 6.04 1.59
CA GLY A 137 -0.17 5.53 1.38
C GLY A 137 0.48 6.05 0.10
N ALA A 138 1.80 6.21 0.09
CA ALA A 138 2.54 6.65 -1.09
C ALA A 138 2.45 5.64 -2.25
N GLY A 139 2.41 6.12 -3.49
CA GLY A 139 2.55 5.28 -4.68
C GLY A 139 4.01 4.85 -4.90
N GLY A 140 4.19 3.64 -5.42
CA GLY A 140 5.50 3.11 -5.77
C GLY A 140 6.07 3.76 -7.04
N ASN A 141 7.38 3.80 -7.14
CA ASN A 141 8.07 4.35 -8.32
C ASN A 141 7.98 3.39 -9.51
N ALA A 142 7.92 3.96 -10.71
CA ALA A 142 7.98 3.20 -11.96
C ALA A 142 9.43 2.85 -12.34
N GLY A 143 9.55 1.91 -13.29
CA GLY A 143 10.78 1.70 -14.03
C GLY A 143 11.08 2.83 -15.03
N TRP A 144 12.08 2.60 -15.89
CA TRP A 144 12.52 3.63 -16.85
C TRP A 144 11.44 4.06 -17.84
N LEU A 145 10.61 3.11 -18.27
CA LEU A 145 9.49 3.31 -19.21
C LEU A 145 8.20 2.85 -18.52
N GLY A 146 7.57 3.71 -17.74
CA GLY A 146 6.37 3.31 -17.00
C GLY A 146 5.70 4.46 -16.26
N PHE A 147 4.63 4.12 -15.57
CA PHE A 147 3.81 5.07 -14.80
C PHE A 147 4.09 4.93 -13.30
N GLY A 148 4.29 6.04 -12.63
CA GLY A 148 4.33 6.05 -11.16
C GLY A 148 3.00 5.55 -10.58
N GLY A 149 3.05 4.84 -9.45
CA GLY A 149 1.85 4.41 -8.74
C GLY A 149 1.09 5.59 -8.15
N ALA A 150 -0.23 5.58 -8.22
CA ALA A 150 -1.07 6.53 -7.50
C ALA A 150 -1.01 6.26 -5.99
N GLY A 151 -1.21 7.27 -5.16
CA GLY A 151 -1.18 7.06 -3.70
C GLY A 151 -1.28 8.35 -2.91
N GLY A 152 -1.08 8.30 -1.61
CA GLY A 152 -1.00 9.48 -0.77
C GLY A 152 -0.01 10.49 -1.35
N VAL A 153 1.24 10.08 -1.56
CA VAL A 153 2.19 10.78 -2.43
C VAL A 153 2.36 9.95 -3.70
N GLY A 154 2.16 10.54 -4.87
CA GLY A 154 2.29 9.82 -6.16
C GLY A 154 3.74 9.36 -6.39
N GLY A 155 3.92 8.14 -6.92
CA GLY A 155 5.22 7.60 -7.28
C GLY A 155 5.80 8.30 -8.52
N SER A 156 7.12 8.43 -8.59
CA SER A 156 7.80 9.05 -9.73
C SER A 156 7.92 8.09 -10.90
N ALA A 157 7.86 8.62 -12.12
CA ALA A 157 8.29 7.90 -13.32
C ALA A 157 9.83 7.97 -13.46
N GLY A 158 10.42 7.02 -14.19
CA GLY A 158 11.86 7.03 -14.45
C GLY A 158 12.24 7.97 -15.58
N LEU A 159 12.57 7.42 -16.77
CA LEU A 159 13.03 8.20 -17.93
C LEU A 159 11.87 8.74 -18.78
N ILE A 160 10.93 7.89 -19.11
CA ILE A 160 9.73 8.22 -19.89
C ILE A 160 8.50 7.69 -19.16
N GLY A 161 7.51 8.54 -18.93
CA GLY A 161 6.23 8.15 -18.32
C GLY A 161 5.66 9.25 -17.45
N THR A 162 4.43 9.08 -17.02
CA THR A 162 3.76 10.03 -16.13
C THR A 162 3.99 9.65 -14.66
N GLY A 163 4.19 10.65 -13.81
CA GLY A 163 4.14 10.47 -12.37
C GLY A 163 2.75 10.00 -11.90
N GLY A 164 2.71 9.25 -10.82
CA GLY A 164 1.47 8.82 -10.22
C GLY A 164 0.69 9.98 -9.58
N ASN A 165 -0.62 9.91 -9.60
CA ASN A 165 -1.45 10.90 -8.93
C ASN A 165 -1.33 10.76 -7.41
N GLY A 166 -1.38 11.88 -6.69
CA GLY A 166 -1.57 11.88 -5.25
C GLY A 166 -2.93 11.32 -4.86
N GLY A 167 -3.00 10.65 -3.73
CA GLY A 167 -4.25 10.12 -3.19
C GLY A 167 -5.07 11.20 -2.48
N ASN A 168 -6.38 10.98 -2.42
CA ASN A 168 -7.26 11.84 -1.64
C ASN A 168 -7.02 11.61 -0.13
N GLY A 169 -7.22 12.65 0.65
CA GLY A 169 -7.26 12.53 2.11
C GLY A 169 -8.38 11.59 2.55
N GLY A 170 -8.19 10.90 3.67
CA GLY A 170 -9.26 10.13 4.32
C GLY A 170 -10.39 11.04 4.79
N THR A 171 -11.62 10.53 4.78
CA THR A 171 -12.79 11.31 5.19
C THR A 171 -13.09 11.19 6.68
N GLY A 172 -13.56 12.27 7.28
CA GLY A 172 -13.89 12.34 8.69
C GLY A 172 -14.33 13.77 9.07
N ALA A 173 -14.61 13.99 10.34
CA ALA A 173 -14.86 15.36 10.84
C ALA A 173 -13.63 16.27 10.61
N ASN A 174 -12.45 15.69 10.71
CA ASN A 174 -11.20 16.27 10.25
C ASN A 174 -10.69 15.42 9.10
N ALA A 175 -10.78 15.95 7.88
CA ALA A 175 -10.29 15.24 6.69
C ALA A 175 -8.77 15.09 6.75
N GLY A 176 -8.27 13.93 6.28
CA GLY A 176 -6.85 13.68 6.09
C GLY A 176 -6.26 14.61 5.01
N SER A 177 -4.96 14.86 5.08
CA SER A 177 -4.29 15.68 4.06
C SER A 177 -4.25 14.98 2.70
N PRO A 178 -4.53 15.70 1.59
CA PRO A 178 -4.36 15.15 0.27
C PRO A 178 -2.88 14.95 -0.06
N GLY A 179 -2.61 13.95 -0.86
CA GLY A 179 -1.25 13.64 -1.32
C GLY A 179 -0.82 14.47 -2.53
N THR A 180 0.48 14.62 -2.71
CA THR A 180 1.07 15.28 -3.87
C THR A 180 1.27 14.30 -5.03
N GLY A 181 1.11 14.78 -6.25
CA GLY A 181 1.44 13.99 -7.45
C GLY A 181 2.95 13.74 -7.56
N GLY A 182 3.32 12.59 -8.12
CA GLY A 182 4.71 12.21 -8.37
C GLY A 182 5.31 12.91 -9.59
N ALA A 183 6.63 12.94 -9.65
CA ALA A 183 7.36 13.52 -10.80
C ALA A 183 7.18 12.68 -12.07
N GLY A 184 7.02 13.37 -13.21
CA GLY A 184 7.05 12.75 -14.53
C GLY A 184 8.45 12.31 -14.93
N GLY A 185 8.54 11.57 -16.03
CA GLY A 185 9.79 11.07 -16.57
C GLY A 185 10.77 12.19 -16.95
N LEU A 186 12.05 11.91 -16.74
CA LEU A 186 13.13 12.90 -16.92
C LEU A 186 13.27 13.37 -18.37
N LEU A 187 13.05 12.50 -19.35
CA LEU A 187 13.15 12.80 -20.77
C LEU A 187 11.81 13.19 -21.38
N LEU A 188 10.76 12.46 -21.03
CA LEU A 188 9.40 12.71 -21.56
C LEU A 188 8.37 12.24 -20.55
N GLY A 189 7.51 13.13 -20.10
CA GLY A 189 6.44 12.76 -19.17
C GLY A 189 5.78 13.99 -18.55
N GLN A 190 4.71 13.71 -17.81
CA GLN A 190 3.98 14.71 -17.04
C GLN A 190 4.00 14.33 -15.56
N ASN A 191 3.96 15.34 -14.70
CA ASN A 191 3.76 15.09 -13.28
C ASN A 191 2.35 14.57 -13.02
N GLY A 192 2.20 13.75 -11.99
CA GLY A 192 0.91 13.35 -11.48
C GLY A 192 0.13 14.52 -10.89
N LEU A 193 -1.19 14.39 -10.85
CA LEU A 193 -2.07 15.38 -10.20
C LEU A 193 -2.01 15.21 -8.67
N ASN A 194 -2.20 16.31 -7.95
CA ASN A 194 -2.40 16.23 -6.51
C ASN A 194 -3.78 15.61 -6.18
N GLY A 195 -3.89 14.97 -5.01
CA GLY A 195 -5.15 14.49 -4.48
C GLY A 195 -6.11 15.63 -4.12
N LEU A 196 -7.36 15.28 -3.90
CA LEU A 196 -8.38 16.20 -3.40
C LEU A 196 -8.44 16.13 -1.86
N PRO A 197 -8.81 17.23 -1.19
CA PRO A 197 -9.05 17.25 0.26
C PRO A 197 -10.29 16.46 0.65
#